data_d80850eb4f2bfa164f185b6ed061aa84
#
_entry.id   d80850eb4f2bfa164f185b6ed061aa84
#
_cell.length_a   1.000
_cell.length_b   1.000
_cell.length_c   1.000
_cell.angle_alpha   90.00
_cell.angle_beta   90.00
_cell.angle_gamma   90.00
#
_symmetry.space_group_name_H-M   'P 1'
#
loop_
_entity.id
_entity.type
_entity.pdbx_description
1 polymer ?
#
loop_
_entity_poly.entity_id
_entity_poly.type
_entity_poly.pdbx_seq_one_letter_code
_entity_poly.pdbx_strand_id
1 'polypeptide(L)'
;MSGQKGFTTQRLVMLAMMTAVVFAVNYPRIIIPLPTGETSFTLANIACVLSGLLLGPVGGLASGLGSALYDLTNPVFAPECWLTFLTKGAMGLGAGLVAGNAQRRERLGYPRCLAAALTGCLVYYALYFGKYLLYDNMLVGGLPFAAAAALLPLKIPASLFNGAAAVAAAPPLYLAIRSAMKRAHLPLA
;
A
#
# COMPACT_ATOMS: atom_id res chain seq x y z
N MET A 1 28.58 -22.44 -3.90
CA MET A 1 28.68 -20.97 -3.99
C MET A 1 27.31 -20.47 -4.40
N SER A 2 26.50 -20.01 -3.44
CA SER A 2 25.16 -19.49 -3.70
C SER A 2 25.30 -18.10 -4.33
N GLY A 3 25.05 -17.99 -5.65
CA GLY A 3 25.01 -16.72 -6.34
C GLY A 3 23.98 -15.81 -5.67
N GLN A 4 24.43 -14.75 -5.04
CA GLN A 4 23.59 -13.62 -4.67
C GLN A 4 22.88 -13.18 -5.96
N LYS A 5 21.56 -13.47 -6.05
CA LYS A 5 20.71 -12.89 -7.11
C LYS A 5 20.59 -11.40 -6.81
N GLY A 6 21.57 -10.63 -7.30
CA GLY A 6 21.55 -9.18 -7.24
C GLY A 6 20.26 -8.63 -7.87
N PHE A 7 19.87 -7.44 -7.50
CA PHE A 7 18.76 -6.74 -8.14
C PHE A 7 19.06 -6.63 -9.64
N THR A 8 18.25 -7.29 -10.46
CA THR A 8 18.36 -7.13 -11.93
C THR A 8 17.92 -5.73 -12.30
N THR A 9 18.55 -5.13 -13.32
CA THR A 9 18.18 -3.79 -13.85
C THR A 9 16.67 -3.70 -14.12
N GLN A 10 16.08 -4.75 -14.67
CA GLN A 10 14.63 -4.82 -14.92
C GLN A 10 13.81 -4.68 -13.61
N ARG A 11 14.22 -5.35 -12.54
CA ARG A 11 13.55 -5.28 -11.25
C ARG A 11 13.64 -3.88 -10.64
N LEU A 12 14.78 -3.22 -10.81
CA LEU A 12 14.96 -1.83 -10.37
C LEU A 12 14.07 -0.86 -11.15
N VAL A 13 14.00 -1.02 -12.48
CA VAL A 13 13.12 -0.22 -13.33
C VAL A 13 11.65 -0.41 -12.95
N MET A 14 11.20 -1.66 -12.75
CA MET A 14 9.83 -1.91 -12.32
C MET A 14 9.53 -1.34 -10.93
N LEU A 15 10.50 -1.38 -10.01
CA LEU A 15 10.38 -0.75 -8.69
C LEU A 15 10.19 0.76 -8.82
N ALA A 16 11.03 1.42 -9.63
CA ALA A 16 10.94 2.86 -9.87
C ALA A 16 9.62 3.25 -10.53
N MET A 17 9.18 2.50 -11.55
CA MET A 17 7.89 2.73 -12.22
C MET A 17 6.72 2.58 -11.24
N MET A 18 6.70 1.53 -10.42
CA MET A 18 5.64 1.34 -9.44
C MET A 18 5.66 2.40 -8.35
N THR A 19 6.84 2.88 -7.92
CA THR A 19 6.97 4.02 -7.01
C THR A 19 6.34 5.27 -7.59
N ALA A 20 6.62 5.58 -8.86
CA ALA A 20 6.02 6.70 -9.58
C ALA A 20 4.50 6.57 -9.72
N VAL A 21 3.99 5.37 -10.03
CA VAL A 21 2.55 5.09 -10.10
C VAL A 21 1.89 5.31 -8.73
N VAL A 22 2.47 4.75 -7.65
CA VAL A 22 1.94 4.94 -6.29
C VAL A 22 1.94 6.43 -5.91
N PHE A 23 3.01 7.16 -6.22
CA PHE A 23 3.08 8.60 -6.01
C PHE A 23 1.96 9.34 -6.74
N ALA A 24 1.80 9.10 -8.04
CA ALA A 24 0.80 9.79 -8.88
C ALA A 24 -0.64 9.49 -8.46
N VAL A 25 -0.94 8.24 -8.10
CA VAL A 25 -2.30 7.82 -7.69
C VAL A 25 -2.67 8.35 -6.29
N ASN A 26 -1.75 8.91 -5.53
CA ASN A 26 -2.06 9.61 -4.28
C ASN A 26 -2.68 11.01 -4.50
N TYR A 27 -2.52 11.65 -5.66
CA TYR A 27 -3.08 12.98 -5.93
C TYR A 27 -4.60 13.01 -6.01
N PRO A 28 -5.28 12.12 -6.77
CA PRO A 28 -6.74 12.10 -6.81
C PRO A 28 -7.30 11.54 -5.49
N ARG A 29 -7.54 12.43 -4.52
CA ARG A 29 -8.16 12.09 -3.23
C ARG A 29 -9.27 13.08 -2.87
N ILE A 30 -10.31 12.58 -2.22
CA ILE A 30 -11.37 13.38 -1.63
C ILE A 30 -11.09 13.48 -0.13
N ILE A 31 -10.70 14.66 0.32
CA ILE A 31 -10.37 14.92 1.73
C ILE A 31 -11.65 15.20 2.50
N ILE A 32 -11.82 14.55 3.64
CA ILE A 32 -12.92 14.76 4.57
C ILE A 32 -12.33 15.28 5.87
N PRO A 33 -12.62 16.54 6.27
CA PRO A 33 -12.16 17.07 7.53
C PRO A 33 -12.86 16.35 8.71
N LEU A 34 -12.09 16.04 9.74
CA LEU A 34 -12.57 15.45 10.99
C LEU A 34 -12.15 16.34 12.16
N PRO A 35 -12.79 16.24 13.33
CA PRO A 35 -12.44 17.04 14.50
C PRO A 35 -10.98 16.89 14.95
N THR A 36 -10.36 15.74 14.68
CA THR A 36 -8.98 15.42 15.03
C THR A 36 -8.13 15.10 13.81
N GLY A 37 -8.16 15.96 12.79
CA GLY A 37 -7.39 15.82 11.56
C GLY A 37 -8.26 15.51 10.34
N GLU A 38 -7.70 14.79 9.37
CA GLU A 38 -8.33 14.54 8.09
C GLU A 38 -8.42 13.03 7.81
N THR A 39 -9.42 12.63 7.04
CA THR A 39 -9.47 11.33 6.37
C THR A 39 -9.68 11.53 4.88
N SER A 40 -9.40 10.53 4.07
CA SER A 40 -9.57 10.68 2.62
C SER A 40 -10.03 9.39 1.95
N PHE A 41 -10.85 9.55 0.94
CA PHE A 41 -11.07 8.51 -0.07
C PHE A 41 -9.97 8.61 -1.12
N THR A 42 -9.26 7.51 -1.35
CA THR A 42 -8.11 7.46 -2.25
C THR A 42 -8.01 6.12 -2.97
N LEU A 43 -7.50 6.14 -4.18
CA LEU A 43 -7.21 4.93 -4.95
C LEU A 43 -5.78 4.41 -4.71
N ALA A 44 -4.99 5.10 -3.89
CA ALA A 44 -3.59 4.75 -3.61
C ALA A 44 -3.42 3.33 -3.08
N ASN A 45 -4.37 2.81 -2.27
CA ASN A 45 -4.33 1.45 -1.75
C ASN A 45 -4.34 0.40 -2.86
N ILE A 46 -5.02 0.66 -3.99
CA ILE A 46 -5.01 -0.21 -5.17
C ILE A 46 -3.58 -0.34 -5.71
N ALA A 47 -2.89 0.78 -5.89
CA ALA A 47 -1.51 0.80 -6.39
C ALA A 47 -0.52 0.15 -5.40
N CYS A 48 -0.73 0.33 -4.08
CA CYS A 48 0.09 -0.30 -3.05
C CYS A 48 -0.04 -1.83 -3.07
N VAL A 49 -1.26 -2.37 -3.13
CA VAL A 49 -1.49 -3.82 -3.26
C VAL A 49 -0.94 -4.34 -4.58
N LEU A 50 -1.19 -3.62 -5.68
CA LEU A 50 -0.72 -3.99 -7.01
C LEU A 50 0.80 -4.09 -7.07
N SER A 51 1.53 -3.17 -6.41
CA SER A 51 2.99 -3.22 -6.34
C SER A 51 3.47 -4.49 -5.61
N GLY A 52 2.78 -4.90 -4.53
CA GLY A 52 3.04 -6.17 -3.84
C GLY A 52 2.79 -7.38 -4.72
N LEU A 53 1.69 -7.40 -5.49
CA LEU A 53 1.37 -8.47 -6.42
C LEU A 53 2.38 -8.58 -7.58
N LEU A 54 2.84 -7.45 -8.14
CA LEU A 54 3.76 -7.41 -9.28
C LEU A 54 5.21 -7.68 -8.88
N LEU A 55 5.69 -7.08 -7.78
CA LEU A 55 7.09 -7.10 -7.35
C LEU A 55 7.35 -8.07 -6.19
N GLY A 56 6.29 -8.67 -5.62
CA GLY A 56 6.40 -9.47 -4.40
C GLY A 56 6.75 -8.61 -3.18
N PRO A 57 7.50 -9.17 -2.21
CA PRO A 57 7.83 -8.44 -0.98
C PRO A 57 8.53 -7.08 -1.22
N VAL A 58 9.31 -6.97 -2.30
CA VAL A 58 9.99 -5.71 -2.69
C VAL A 58 9.00 -4.62 -3.10
N GLY A 59 7.79 -5.00 -3.53
CA GLY A 59 6.71 -4.06 -3.80
C GLY A 59 6.31 -3.18 -2.60
N GLY A 60 6.63 -3.64 -1.38
CA GLY A 60 6.50 -2.82 -0.18
C GLY A 60 7.34 -1.54 -0.22
N LEU A 61 8.56 -1.61 -0.79
CA LEU A 61 9.39 -0.41 -0.97
C LEU A 61 8.75 0.58 -1.94
N ALA A 62 8.18 0.10 -3.06
CA ALA A 62 7.48 0.97 -4.01
C ALA A 62 6.27 1.66 -3.36
N SER A 63 5.48 0.89 -2.60
CA SER A 63 4.31 1.40 -1.87
C SER A 63 4.69 2.45 -0.84
N GLY A 64 5.69 2.16 -0.02
CA GLY A 64 6.17 3.04 1.04
C GLY A 64 6.79 4.32 0.47
N LEU A 65 7.76 4.18 -0.46
CA LEU A 65 8.44 5.32 -1.07
C LEU A 65 7.48 6.23 -1.83
N GLY A 66 6.62 5.65 -2.70
CA GLY A 66 5.69 6.45 -3.49
C GLY A 66 4.70 7.24 -2.62
N SER A 67 4.19 6.63 -1.55
CA SER A 67 3.28 7.31 -0.63
C SER A 67 3.99 8.35 0.24
N ALA A 68 5.18 8.05 0.75
CA ALA A 68 5.96 8.99 1.56
C ALA A 68 6.43 10.21 0.74
N LEU A 69 6.85 10.00 -0.50
CA LEU A 69 7.20 11.10 -1.41
C LEU A 69 6.01 12.01 -1.68
N TYR A 70 4.79 11.45 -1.82
CA TYR A 70 3.58 12.25 -1.93
C TYR A 70 3.34 13.09 -0.67
N ASP A 71 3.46 12.49 0.52
CA ASP A 71 3.25 13.21 1.77
C ASP A 71 4.26 14.37 1.94
N LEU A 72 5.50 14.22 1.47
CA LEU A 72 6.49 15.31 1.46
C LEU A 72 6.08 16.49 0.59
N THR A 73 5.20 16.30 -0.40
CA THR A 73 4.66 17.41 -1.21
C THR A 73 3.55 18.18 -0.52
N ASN A 74 3.02 17.68 0.60
CA ASN A 74 1.93 18.30 1.34
C ASN A 74 2.42 18.69 2.77
N PRO A 75 2.49 20.00 3.12
CA PRO A 75 2.98 20.46 4.43
C PRO A 75 2.26 19.83 5.63
N VAL A 76 0.97 19.45 5.47
CA VAL A 76 0.17 18.85 6.54
C VAL A 76 0.64 17.42 6.85
N PHE A 77 1.04 16.65 5.82
CA PHE A 77 1.44 15.24 5.97
C PHE A 77 2.95 15.04 6.02
N ALA A 78 3.74 16.04 5.61
CA ALA A 78 5.20 15.94 5.55
C ALA A 78 5.86 15.48 6.87
N PRO A 79 5.44 15.95 8.07
CA PRO A 79 6.04 15.49 9.33
C PRO A 79 5.84 14.01 9.61
N GLU A 80 4.81 13.39 9.01
CA GLU A 80 4.41 12.00 9.22
C GLU A 80 4.77 11.07 8.05
N CYS A 81 5.51 11.56 7.05
CA CYS A 81 5.86 10.81 5.83
C CYS A 81 6.54 9.46 6.13
N TRP A 82 7.35 9.39 7.21
CA TRP A 82 8.01 8.18 7.64
C TRP A 82 7.01 7.11 8.17
N LEU A 83 5.93 7.55 8.85
CA LEU A 83 4.84 6.66 9.29
C LEU A 83 4.05 6.14 8.09
N THR A 84 3.80 7.00 7.11
CA THR A 84 3.18 6.61 5.84
C THR A 84 4.05 5.62 5.09
N PHE A 85 5.38 5.84 5.05
CA PHE A 85 6.31 4.86 4.49
C PHE A 85 6.15 3.49 5.14
N LEU A 86 6.12 3.42 6.47
CA LEU A 86 5.98 2.16 7.21
C LEU A 86 4.63 1.50 6.96
N THR A 87 3.52 2.24 7.09
CA THR A 87 2.17 1.67 6.97
C THR A 87 1.85 1.20 5.55
N LYS A 88 2.14 2.02 4.54
CA LYS A 88 1.95 1.67 3.12
C LYS A 88 2.97 0.66 2.63
N GLY A 89 4.21 0.74 3.11
CA GLY A 89 5.25 -0.25 2.85
C GLY A 89 4.86 -1.63 3.37
N ALA A 90 4.35 -1.70 4.60
CA ALA A 90 3.86 -2.94 5.19
C ALA A 90 2.65 -3.51 4.43
N MET A 91 1.77 -2.65 3.89
CA MET A 91 0.66 -3.08 3.03
C MET A 91 1.15 -3.81 1.79
N GLY A 92 2.07 -3.20 1.04
CA GLY A 92 2.66 -3.80 -0.16
C GLY A 92 3.49 -5.04 0.16
N LEU A 93 4.24 -5.02 1.27
CA LEU A 93 5.00 -6.17 1.77
C LEU A 93 4.08 -7.35 2.11
N GLY A 94 3.00 -7.12 2.87
CA GLY A 94 2.04 -8.14 3.26
C GLY A 94 1.37 -8.80 2.04
N ALA A 95 0.92 -7.99 1.08
CA ALA A 95 0.40 -8.49 -0.19
C ALA A 95 1.46 -9.29 -0.96
N GLY A 96 2.70 -8.79 -1.01
CA GLY A 96 3.81 -9.41 -1.70
C GLY A 96 4.26 -10.74 -1.10
N LEU A 97 4.23 -10.90 0.22
CA LEU A 97 4.54 -12.15 0.90
C LEU A 97 3.56 -13.27 0.52
N VAL A 98 2.26 -12.96 0.47
CA VAL A 98 1.22 -13.92 0.05
C VAL A 98 1.32 -14.23 -1.45
N ALA A 99 1.64 -13.23 -2.28
CA ALA A 99 1.90 -13.41 -3.70
C ALA A 99 3.09 -14.35 -3.96
N GLY A 100 4.14 -14.23 -3.14
CA GLY A 100 5.30 -15.12 -3.15
C GLY A 100 6.35 -14.77 -4.20
N ASN A 101 7.18 -15.76 -4.55
CA ASN A 101 8.32 -15.60 -5.48
C ASN A 101 7.88 -15.35 -6.93
N ALA A 102 8.79 -14.83 -7.78
CA ALA A 102 8.52 -14.51 -9.20
C ALA A 102 7.85 -15.65 -9.96
N GLN A 103 8.38 -16.87 -9.86
CA GLN A 103 7.80 -18.06 -10.51
C GLN A 103 6.36 -18.35 -10.08
N ARG A 104 6.06 -18.10 -8.80
CA ARG A 104 4.73 -18.31 -8.22
C ARG A 104 3.77 -17.22 -8.69
N ARG A 105 4.26 -15.96 -8.80
CA ARG A 105 3.47 -14.83 -9.31
C ARG A 105 3.08 -15.02 -10.78
N GLU A 106 3.93 -15.58 -11.61
CA GLU A 106 3.57 -15.89 -13.02
C GLU A 106 2.37 -16.82 -13.16
N ARG A 107 2.07 -17.62 -12.14
CA ARG A 107 0.97 -18.59 -12.13
C ARG A 107 -0.12 -18.26 -11.10
N LEU A 108 -0.13 -17.05 -10.55
CA LEU A 108 -1.06 -16.67 -9.49
C LEU A 108 -2.51 -16.72 -10.01
N GLY A 109 -3.35 -17.49 -9.36
CA GLY A 109 -4.80 -17.52 -9.62
C GLY A 109 -5.51 -16.36 -8.91
N TYR A 110 -6.72 -16.03 -9.38
CA TYR A 110 -7.55 -14.96 -8.80
C TYR A 110 -7.76 -15.11 -7.28
N PRO A 111 -8.09 -16.29 -6.71
CA PRO A 111 -8.30 -16.43 -5.27
C PRO A 111 -7.08 -16.05 -4.44
N ARG A 112 -5.89 -16.35 -4.94
CA ARG A 112 -4.65 -16.03 -4.24
C ARG A 112 -4.30 -14.54 -4.37
N CYS A 113 -4.61 -13.91 -5.50
CA CYS A 113 -4.51 -12.44 -5.64
C CYS A 113 -5.44 -11.75 -4.63
N LEU A 114 -6.66 -12.26 -4.47
CA LEU A 114 -7.64 -11.76 -3.50
C LEU A 114 -7.12 -11.93 -2.07
N ALA A 115 -6.60 -13.10 -1.72
CA ALA A 115 -6.00 -13.35 -0.40
C ALA A 115 -4.82 -12.41 -0.13
N ALA A 116 -3.95 -12.17 -1.13
CA ALA A 116 -2.85 -11.22 -1.01
C ALA A 116 -3.34 -9.78 -0.78
N ALA A 117 -4.37 -9.35 -1.51
CA ALA A 117 -4.97 -8.03 -1.34
C ALA A 117 -5.59 -7.86 0.06
N LEU A 118 -6.35 -8.86 0.52
CA LEU A 118 -6.94 -8.87 1.86
C LEU A 118 -5.86 -8.81 2.94
N THR A 119 -4.81 -9.62 2.84
CA THR A 119 -3.70 -9.62 3.82
C THR A 119 -3.00 -8.27 3.85
N GLY A 120 -2.70 -7.67 2.70
CA GLY A 120 -2.11 -6.34 2.62
C GLY A 120 -2.98 -5.27 3.29
N CYS A 121 -4.30 -5.29 3.04
CA CYS A 121 -5.24 -4.37 3.67
C CYS A 121 -5.34 -4.57 5.18
N LEU A 122 -5.38 -5.82 5.67
CA LEU A 122 -5.44 -6.11 7.10
C LEU A 122 -4.18 -5.63 7.83
N VAL A 123 -2.99 -5.88 7.26
CA VAL A 123 -1.72 -5.37 7.81
C VAL A 123 -1.73 -3.84 7.86
N TYR A 124 -2.18 -3.21 6.77
CA TYR A 124 -2.32 -1.75 6.73
C TYR A 124 -3.28 -1.23 7.80
N TYR A 125 -4.46 -1.84 7.97
CA TYR A 125 -5.42 -1.39 8.98
C TYR A 125 -4.88 -1.52 10.40
N ALA A 126 -4.21 -2.62 10.73
CA ALA A 126 -3.61 -2.79 12.05
C ALA A 126 -2.61 -1.66 12.37
N LEU A 127 -1.74 -1.34 11.42
CA LEU A 127 -0.74 -0.27 11.58
C LEU A 127 -1.37 1.13 11.52
N TYR A 128 -2.33 1.37 10.63
CA TYR A 128 -2.97 2.66 10.45
C TYR A 128 -3.83 3.05 11.67
N PHE A 129 -4.65 2.13 12.16
CA PHE A 129 -5.44 2.39 13.36
C PHE A 129 -4.57 2.45 14.62
N GLY A 130 -3.51 1.63 14.69
CA GLY A 130 -2.51 1.73 15.74
C GLY A 130 -1.81 3.09 15.76
N LYS A 131 -1.37 3.58 14.58
CA LYS A 131 -0.81 4.93 14.42
C LYS A 131 -1.81 5.99 14.89
N TYR A 132 -3.04 5.93 14.40
CA TYR A 132 -4.07 6.93 14.73
C TYR A 132 -4.39 6.97 16.22
N LEU A 133 -4.47 5.80 16.86
CA LEU A 133 -4.73 5.71 18.29
C LEU A 133 -3.55 6.21 19.13
N LEU A 134 -2.37 5.63 18.91
CA LEU A 134 -1.22 5.82 19.77
C LEU A 134 -0.43 7.10 19.43
N TYR A 135 -0.16 7.34 18.16
CA TYR A 135 0.65 8.47 17.74
C TYR A 135 -0.19 9.74 17.62
N ASP A 136 -1.22 9.74 16.76
CA ASP A 136 -1.95 10.96 16.44
C ASP A 136 -2.77 11.49 17.64
N ASN A 137 -3.50 10.61 18.33
CA ASN A 137 -4.41 11.07 19.40
C ASN A 137 -3.76 11.05 20.78
N MET A 138 -2.98 10.02 21.15
CA MET A 138 -2.39 9.97 22.49
C MET A 138 -1.09 10.76 22.58
N LEU A 139 -0.13 10.56 21.67
CA LEU A 139 1.18 11.19 21.76
C LEU A 139 1.13 12.64 21.32
N VAL A 140 0.57 12.93 20.15
CA VAL A 140 0.49 14.29 19.58
C VAL A 140 -0.69 15.05 20.16
N GLY A 141 -1.88 14.44 20.22
CA GLY A 141 -3.11 15.06 20.70
C GLY A 141 -3.22 15.11 22.23
N GLY A 142 -2.36 14.42 22.98
CA GLY A 142 -2.40 14.40 24.46
C GLY A 142 -3.68 13.80 25.07
N LEU A 143 -4.47 13.05 24.28
CA LEU A 143 -5.74 12.51 24.73
C LEU A 143 -5.53 11.25 25.58
N PRO A 144 -6.35 11.03 26.63
CA PRO A 144 -6.37 9.76 27.35
C PRO A 144 -6.91 8.64 26.43
N PHE A 145 -6.49 7.40 26.70
CA PHE A 145 -6.81 6.23 25.85
C PHE A 145 -8.31 6.10 25.53
N ALA A 146 -9.18 6.30 26.51
CA ALA A 146 -10.63 6.20 26.30
C ALA A 146 -11.16 7.22 25.28
N ALA A 147 -10.68 8.47 25.34
CA ALA A 147 -11.07 9.52 24.41
C ALA A 147 -10.47 9.25 23.00
N ALA A 148 -9.22 8.83 22.92
CA ALA A 148 -8.57 8.45 21.67
C ALA A 148 -9.28 7.27 21.00
N ALA A 149 -9.68 6.26 21.75
CA ALA A 149 -10.43 5.11 21.24
C ALA A 149 -11.83 5.48 20.73
N ALA A 150 -12.50 6.44 21.35
CA ALA A 150 -13.81 6.93 20.91
C ALA A 150 -13.77 7.64 19.54
N LEU A 151 -12.60 8.08 19.08
CA LEU A 151 -12.41 8.73 17.76
C LEU A 151 -12.13 7.73 16.63
N LEU A 152 -11.75 6.48 16.94
CA LEU A 152 -11.46 5.44 15.92
C LEU A 152 -12.60 5.23 14.91
N PRO A 153 -13.89 5.15 15.33
CA PRO A 153 -15.00 4.93 14.40
C PRO A 153 -15.09 5.95 13.27
N LEU A 154 -14.60 7.17 13.48
CA LEU A 154 -14.64 8.25 12.47
C LEU A 154 -13.76 7.93 11.24
N LYS A 155 -12.68 7.14 11.42
CA LYS A 155 -11.76 6.75 10.34
C LYS A 155 -12.17 5.46 9.63
N ILE A 156 -13.05 4.65 10.24
CA ILE A 156 -13.43 3.33 9.72
C ILE A 156 -14.09 3.39 8.34
N PRO A 157 -15.10 4.24 8.07
CA PRO A 157 -15.81 4.21 6.78
C PRO A 157 -14.88 4.48 5.59
N ALA A 158 -14.04 5.51 5.68
CA ALA A 158 -13.09 5.83 4.61
C ALA A 158 -12.04 4.72 4.43
N SER A 159 -11.54 4.15 5.54
CA SER A 159 -10.56 3.07 5.48
C SER A 159 -11.15 1.81 4.85
N LEU A 160 -12.37 1.43 5.22
CA LEU A 160 -13.06 0.28 4.63
C LEU A 160 -13.33 0.48 3.14
N PHE A 161 -13.78 1.67 2.72
CA PHE A 161 -13.97 1.98 1.31
C PHE A 161 -12.66 1.83 0.52
N ASN A 162 -11.58 2.45 1.02
CA ASN A 162 -10.27 2.40 0.37
C ASN A 162 -9.73 0.96 0.27
N GLY A 163 -9.95 0.14 1.29
CA GLY A 163 -9.55 -1.26 1.27
C GLY A 163 -10.45 -2.12 0.38
N ALA A 164 -11.76 -1.92 0.42
CA ALA A 164 -12.69 -2.62 -0.47
C ALA A 164 -12.35 -2.32 -1.94
N ALA A 165 -12.07 -1.06 -2.28
CA ALA A 165 -11.62 -0.65 -3.61
C ALA A 165 -10.30 -1.38 -4.00
N ALA A 166 -9.34 -1.48 -3.07
CA ALA A 166 -8.07 -2.17 -3.33
C ALA A 166 -8.29 -3.68 -3.55
N VAL A 167 -9.11 -4.32 -2.72
CA VAL A 167 -9.42 -5.76 -2.82
C VAL A 167 -10.20 -6.07 -4.11
N ALA A 168 -11.11 -5.20 -4.52
CA ALA A 168 -11.89 -5.38 -5.74
C ALA A 168 -11.09 -5.12 -7.02
N ALA A 169 -10.25 -4.07 -7.03
CA ALA A 169 -9.59 -3.60 -8.26
C ALA A 169 -8.17 -4.15 -8.46
N ALA A 170 -7.37 -4.37 -7.41
CA ALA A 170 -6.00 -4.80 -7.59
C ALA A 170 -5.85 -6.20 -8.21
N PRO A 171 -6.66 -7.25 -7.85
CA PRO A 171 -6.56 -8.56 -8.47
C PRO A 171 -6.83 -8.56 -9.98
N PRO A 172 -7.93 -8.00 -10.51
CA PRO A 172 -8.16 -7.98 -11.95
C PRO A 172 -7.13 -7.13 -12.70
N LEU A 173 -6.69 -5.99 -12.14
CA LEU A 173 -5.62 -5.19 -12.72
C LEU A 173 -4.31 -5.98 -12.81
N TYR A 174 -3.94 -6.70 -11.75
CA TYR A 174 -2.77 -7.57 -11.76
C TYR A 174 -2.86 -8.62 -12.89
N LEU A 175 -3.99 -9.30 -13.03
CA LEU A 175 -4.17 -10.33 -14.07
C LEU A 175 -4.09 -9.73 -15.47
N ALA A 176 -4.65 -8.54 -15.68
CA ALA A 176 -4.58 -7.81 -16.95
C ALA A 176 -3.13 -7.42 -17.29
N ILE A 177 -2.40 -6.81 -16.35
CA ILE A 177 -0.99 -6.42 -16.53
C ILE A 177 -0.13 -7.65 -16.79
N ARG A 178 -0.30 -8.72 -16.02
CA ARG A 178 0.41 -9.99 -16.25
C ARG A 178 0.17 -10.55 -17.65
N SER A 179 -1.09 -10.53 -18.11
CA SER A 179 -1.43 -10.96 -19.46
C SER A 179 -0.75 -10.11 -20.54
N ALA A 180 -0.74 -8.79 -20.38
CA ALA A 180 -0.06 -7.86 -21.27
C ALA A 180 1.46 -8.10 -21.30
N MET A 181 2.09 -8.26 -20.13
CA MET A 181 3.53 -8.55 -20.02
C MET A 181 3.90 -9.88 -20.72
N LYS A 182 3.07 -10.93 -20.55
CA LYS A 182 3.29 -12.20 -21.24
C LYS A 182 3.24 -12.05 -22.77
N ARG A 183 2.28 -11.28 -23.30
CA ARG A 183 2.18 -11.00 -24.74
C ARG A 183 3.39 -10.21 -25.25
N ALA A 184 3.96 -9.34 -24.43
CA ALA A 184 5.15 -8.57 -24.74
C ALA A 184 6.47 -9.33 -24.48
N HIS A 185 6.41 -10.63 -24.11
CA HIS A 185 7.56 -11.45 -23.73
C HIS A 185 8.42 -10.86 -22.60
N LEU A 186 7.81 -10.04 -21.71
CA LEU A 186 8.47 -9.43 -20.55
C LEU A 186 8.25 -10.32 -19.32
N PRO A 187 9.31 -10.77 -18.63
CA PRO A 187 9.16 -11.52 -17.38
C PRO A 187 8.66 -10.62 -16.24
N LEU A 188 7.93 -11.20 -15.28
CA LEU A 188 7.65 -10.54 -14.01
C LEU A 188 8.95 -10.45 -13.19
N ALA A 189 9.20 -9.30 -12.57
CA ALA A 189 10.43 -9.02 -11.81
C ALA A 189 10.47 -9.71 -10.43
#